data_2c7eead89bb05b7a9af17046ff8f97b1
#
_entry.id   2c7eead89bb05b7a9af17046ff8f97b1
#
_cell.length_a   1.000
_cell.length_b   1.000
_cell.length_c   1.000
_cell.angle_alpha   90.00
_cell.angle_beta   90.00
_cell.angle_gamma   90.00
#
_symmetry.space_group_name_H-M   'P 1'
#
loop_
_entity.id
_entity.type
_entity.pdbx_description
1 polymer ?
#
loop_
_entity_poly.entity_id
_entity_poly.type
_entity_poly.pdbx_seq_one_letter_code
_entity_poly.pdbx_strand_id
1 'polypeptide(L)'
;MKAAPFSYRRAQTLEEALLAGGENARFLAGGQSLLPMMNLRVTWADTVVDLSTLEELRRCRREGDRAFIGAGVTHAMIEDVRIDDPSRGYLPHVAAGIAYRSVRNRGTLGGSLVHADPAADWPTALLALGAEVAVKGAGGERRMPLAEFQRGLMETALEEGEILTGVSVPVLSSRARWSYLKFCRKSGEFAHSIAPMVCDPERGLGEAVLGAAADKPRRLPRLSALLAAGERPGGTELTQAADDDVQEVTGLERASYPFHLHRTMILRAWARLKELA
;
A
#
# COMPACT_ATOMS: atom_id res chain seq x y z
N MET A 1 9.41 20.95 -17.92
CA MET A 1 10.46 21.56 -17.08
C MET A 1 11.55 20.53 -16.83
N LYS A 2 12.75 20.96 -16.46
CA LYS A 2 13.85 20.06 -16.08
C LYS A 2 14.07 20.14 -14.58
N ALA A 3 14.47 19.02 -13.96
CA ALA A 3 14.92 19.00 -12.59
C ALA A 3 16.09 19.99 -12.35
N ALA A 4 16.27 20.42 -11.10
CA ALA A 4 17.49 21.09 -10.71
C ALA A 4 18.69 20.14 -10.92
N PRO A 5 19.91 20.65 -11.09
CA PRO A 5 21.10 19.79 -11.19
C PRO A 5 21.25 18.92 -9.94
N PHE A 6 21.63 17.66 -10.13
CA PHE A 6 21.92 16.71 -9.06
C PHE A 6 23.03 15.75 -9.48
N SER A 7 23.72 15.16 -8.52
CA SER A 7 24.63 14.06 -8.73
C SER A 7 23.85 12.76 -8.80
N TYR A 8 24.17 11.87 -9.76
CA TYR A 8 23.57 10.57 -9.89
C TYR A 8 24.55 9.45 -9.50
N ARG A 9 24.12 8.56 -8.61
CA ARG A 9 24.90 7.38 -8.19
C ARG A 9 24.03 6.14 -8.35
N ARG A 10 24.57 5.09 -8.96
CA ARG A 10 23.93 3.79 -9.05
C ARG A 10 24.61 2.85 -8.07
N ALA A 11 23.90 2.49 -7.00
CA ALA A 11 24.39 1.56 -6.01
C ALA A 11 24.46 0.13 -6.58
N GLN A 12 25.48 -0.63 -6.21
CA GLN A 12 25.67 -2.02 -6.57
C GLN A 12 25.23 -2.95 -5.43
N THR A 13 25.27 -2.48 -4.18
CA THR A 13 24.85 -3.18 -2.98
C THR A 13 23.99 -2.28 -2.11
N LEU A 14 23.22 -2.89 -1.21
CA LEU A 14 22.40 -2.14 -0.25
C LEU A 14 23.26 -1.33 0.72
N GLU A 15 24.42 -1.87 1.11
CA GLU A 15 25.38 -1.19 1.96
C GLU A 15 25.94 0.08 1.27
N GLU A 16 26.26 -0.03 -0.01
CA GLU A 16 26.70 1.13 -0.80
C GLU A 16 25.60 2.20 -0.92
N ALA A 17 24.34 1.77 -1.10
CA ALA A 17 23.21 2.68 -1.11
C ALA A 17 23.02 3.40 0.24
N LEU A 18 23.11 2.67 1.35
CA LEU A 18 23.01 3.23 2.70
C LEU A 18 24.12 4.25 2.99
N LEU A 19 25.34 3.95 2.58
CA LEU A 19 26.49 4.88 2.72
C LEU A 19 26.34 6.13 1.84
N ALA A 20 25.66 6.02 0.71
CA ALA A 20 25.40 7.13 -0.19
C ALA A 20 24.16 7.95 0.20
N GLY A 21 23.33 7.42 1.09
CA GLY A 21 22.22 8.12 1.73
C GLY A 21 22.74 9.13 2.75
N GLY A 22 22.24 10.34 2.75
CA GLY A 22 22.63 11.40 3.69
C GLY A 22 21.81 12.63 3.45
N GLU A 23 22.17 13.72 4.10
CA GLU A 23 21.49 14.99 3.99
C GLU A 23 21.31 15.38 2.51
N ASN A 24 20.08 15.67 2.12
CA ASN A 24 19.71 16.01 0.74
C ASN A 24 19.89 14.87 -0.30
N ALA A 25 20.14 13.62 0.10
CA ALA A 25 20.06 12.49 -0.81
C ALA A 25 18.61 12.00 -0.97
N ARG A 26 18.29 11.46 -2.15
CA ARG A 26 17.01 10.80 -2.42
C ARG A 26 17.25 9.44 -3.06
N PHE A 27 16.62 8.42 -2.52
CA PHE A 27 16.65 7.09 -3.10
C PHE A 27 15.68 7.00 -4.28
N LEU A 28 16.18 6.50 -5.41
CA LEU A 28 15.41 6.31 -6.64
C LEU A 28 15.13 4.82 -6.84
N ALA A 29 13.86 4.43 -6.68
CA ALA A 29 13.37 3.10 -7.04
C ALA A 29 12.86 3.09 -8.49
N GLY A 30 11.54 3.04 -8.71
CA GLY A 30 10.94 3.07 -10.05
C GLY A 30 10.91 4.44 -10.73
N GLY A 31 11.08 5.52 -10.00
CA GLY A 31 11.14 6.89 -10.50
C GLY A 31 9.80 7.48 -10.99
N GLN A 32 8.67 6.80 -10.73
CA GLN A 32 7.37 7.20 -11.29
C GLN A 32 6.68 8.35 -10.52
N SER A 33 7.14 8.65 -9.31
CA SER A 33 6.75 9.82 -8.53
C SER A 33 7.91 10.79 -8.37
N LEU A 34 9.07 10.33 -7.90
CA LEU A 34 10.20 11.20 -7.60
C LEU A 34 10.65 12.04 -8.80
N LEU A 35 10.84 11.42 -9.99
CA LEU A 35 11.32 12.16 -11.16
C LEU A 35 10.32 13.20 -11.68
N PRO A 36 9.01 12.92 -11.79
CA PRO A 36 8.01 13.96 -12.07
C PRO A 36 8.04 15.11 -11.06
N MET A 37 8.14 14.81 -9.76
CA MET A 37 8.21 15.85 -8.72
C MET A 37 9.47 16.69 -8.83
N MET A 38 10.61 16.09 -9.13
CA MET A 38 11.86 16.84 -9.39
C MET A 38 11.75 17.70 -10.66
N ASN A 39 11.14 17.18 -11.73
CA ASN A 39 10.91 17.96 -12.96
C ASN A 39 9.98 19.15 -12.74
N LEU A 40 8.97 19.01 -11.89
CA LEU A 40 8.07 20.09 -11.47
C LEU A 40 8.70 21.00 -10.41
N ARG A 41 9.89 20.66 -9.90
CA ARG A 41 10.60 21.37 -8.84
C ARG A 41 9.81 21.52 -7.52
N VAL A 42 8.94 20.56 -7.23
CA VAL A 42 8.24 20.43 -5.94
C VAL A 42 9.07 19.64 -4.93
N THR A 43 10.11 18.96 -5.41
CA THR A 43 11.17 18.37 -4.59
C THR A 43 12.51 18.50 -5.29
N TRP A 44 13.60 18.37 -4.54
CA TRP A 44 14.96 18.43 -5.03
C TRP A 44 15.88 17.48 -4.24
N ALA A 45 17.07 17.24 -4.76
CA ALA A 45 18.10 16.45 -4.12
C ALA A 45 19.46 16.92 -4.64
N ASP A 46 20.48 16.88 -3.81
CA ASP A 46 21.88 17.07 -4.24
C ASP A 46 22.42 15.77 -4.87
N THR A 47 21.98 14.63 -4.34
CA THR A 47 22.34 13.31 -4.84
C THR A 47 21.10 12.45 -5.00
N VAL A 48 20.99 11.78 -6.14
CA VAL A 48 20.00 10.72 -6.41
C VAL A 48 20.72 9.38 -6.42
N VAL A 49 20.36 8.50 -5.49
CA VAL A 49 20.92 7.14 -5.35
C VAL A 49 19.96 6.14 -5.97
N ASP A 50 20.34 5.58 -7.10
CA ASP A 50 19.52 4.61 -7.84
C ASP A 50 19.63 3.20 -7.23
N LEU A 51 18.47 2.69 -6.77
CA LEU A 51 18.30 1.36 -6.19
C LEU A 51 17.80 0.31 -7.21
N SER A 52 17.52 0.74 -8.44
CA SER A 52 16.79 -0.09 -9.41
C SER A 52 17.53 -1.38 -9.84
N THR A 53 18.82 -1.43 -9.63
CA THR A 53 19.68 -2.60 -9.94
C THR A 53 19.91 -3.55 -8.78
N LEU A 54 19.47 -3.20 -7.57
CA LEU A 54 19.66 -4.00 -6.37
C LEU A 54 18.74 -5.23 -6.40
N GLU A 55 19.30 -6.39 -6.78
CA GLU A 55 18.54 -7.64 -6.83
C GLU A 55 18.01 -8.07 -5.46
N GLU A 56 18.73 -7.75 -4.39
CA GLU A 56 18.31 -8.05 -3.02
C GLU A 56 17.01 -7.38 -2.65
N LEU A 57 16.69 -6.18 -3.20
CA LEU A 57 15.41 -5.52 -3.02
C LEU A 57 14.27 -6.13 -3.86
N ARG A 58 14.56 -7.09 -4.74
CA ARG A 58 13.56 -7.82 -5.54
C ARG A 58 13.33 -9.24 -5.05
N ARG A 59 14.08 -9.69 -4.05
CA ARG A 59 13.92 -11.03 -3.50
C ARG A 59 12.56 -11.20 -2.84
N CYS A 60 11.91 -12.32 -3.19
CA CYS A 60 10.70 -12.77 -2.51
C CYS A 60 11.00 -14.13 -1.87
N ARG A 61 10.45 -14.35 -0.67
CA ARG A 61 10.65 -15.60 0.05
C ARG A 61 9.49 -15.92 0.99
N ARG A 62 9.25 -17.19 1.21
CA ARG A 62 8.33 -17.65 2.21
C ARG A 62 9.00 -17.63 3.59
N GLU A 63 8.32 -17.08 4.58
CA GLU A 63 8.74 -17.04 5.99
C GLU A 63 7.64 -17.65 6.85
N GLY A 64 7.57 -19.00 6.88
CA GLY A 64 6.52 -19.71 7.60
C GLY A 64 5.13 -19.47 7.00
N ASP A 65 4.25 -18.85 7.78
CA ASP A 65 2.89 -18.48 7.40
C ASP A 65 2.80 -17.09 6.75
N ARG A 66 3.92 -16.39 6.58
CA ARG A 66 4.03 -15.10 5.90
C ARG A 66 4.89 -15.23 4.64
N ALA A 67 4.74 -14.28 3.74
CA ALA A 67 5.57 -14.11 2.57
C ALA A 67 6.21 -12.71 2.59
N PHE A 68 7.52 -12.67 2.38
CA PHE A 68 8.26 -11.44 2.22
C PHE A 68 8.36 -11.09 0.74
N ILE A 69 8.00 -9.87 0.40
CA ILE A 69 8.06 -9.29 -0.95
C ILE A 69 9.00 -8.11 -0.90
N GLY A 70 10.07 -8.16 -1.68
CA GLY A 70 11.08 -7.11 -1.71
C GLY A 70 10.54 -5.76 -2.21
N ALA A 71 11.04 -4.67 -1.66
CA ALA A 71 10.60 -3.31 -1.95
C ALA A 71 10.79 -2.90 -3.43
N GLY A 72 11.79 -3.49 -4.11
CA GLY A 72 12.08 -3.28 -5.53
C GLY A 72 11.23 -4.08 -6.50
N VAL A 73 10.32 -4.94 -6.01
CA VAL A 73 9.36 -5.67 -6.86
C VAL A 73 8.44 -4.66 -7.52
N THR A 74 8.33 -4.72 -8.86
CA THR A 74 7.52 -3.79 -9.62
C THR A 74 6.04 -4.19 -9.61
N HIS A 75 5.16 -3.22 -9.81
CA HIS A 75 3.73 -3.50 -9.92
C HIS A 75 3.43 -4.49 -11.05
N ALA A 76 4.16 -4.42 -12.17
CA ALA A 76 4.03 -5.36 -13.28
C ALA A 76 4.46 -6.79 -12.91
N MET A 77 5.48 -6.96 -12.05
CA MET A 77 5.87 -8.30 -11.59
C MET A 77 4.78 -8.94 -10.74
N ILE A 78 4.07 -8.15 -9.92
CA ILE A 78 2.93 -8.62 -9.12
C ILE A 78 1.73 -8.89 -10.03
N GLU A 79 1.39 -7.97 -10.92
CA GLU A 79 0.27 -8.11 -11.88
C GLU A 79 0.40 -9.37 -12.73
N ASP A 80 1.61 -9.63 -13.28
CA ASP A 80 1.90 -10.77 -14.16
C ASP A 80 2.16 -12.08 -13.38
N VAL A 81 2.03 -12.07 -12.05
CA VAL A 81 2.33 -13.22 -11.18
C VAL A 81 3.74 -13.79 -11.43
N ARG A 82 4.73 -12.90 -11.60
CA ARG A 82 6.15 -13.28 -11.75
C ARG A 82 6.84 -13.54 -10.40
N ILE A 83 6.10 -13.35 -9.31
CA ILE A 83 6.46 -13.74 -7.96
C ILE A 83 5.37 -14.67 -7.42
N ASP A 84 5.71 -15.49 -6.43
CA ASP A 84 4.71 -16.30 -5.75
C ASP A 84 3.66 -15.39 -5.11
N ASP A 85 2.38 -15.63 -5.44
CA ASP A 85 1.27 -14.86 -4.89
C ASP A 85 0.77 -15.47 -3.56
N PRO A 86 1.01 -14.81 -2.41
CA PRO A 86 0.52 -15.28 -1.12
C PRO A 86 -0.95 -14.95 -0.87
N SER A 87 -1.59 -14.20 -1.76
CA SER A 87 -2.84 -13.49 -1.49
C SER A 87 -4.05 -14.00 -2.26
N ARG A 88 -3.93 -15.12 -2.96
CA ARG A 88 -5.02 -15.73 -3.75
C ARG A 88 -5.60 -14.78 -4.80
N GLY A 89 -4.72 -14.08 -5.51
CA GLY A 89 -5.10 -13.15 -6.57
C GLY A 89 -5.40 -11.73 -6.09
N TYR A 90 -5.40 -11.45 -4.79
CA TYR A 90 -5.65 -10.10 -4.29
C TYR A 90 -4.58 -9.10 -4.72
N LEU A 91 -3.29 -9.40 -4.47
CA LEU A 91 -2.19 -8.50 -4.86
C LEU A 91 -2.11 -8.29 -6.38
N PRO A 92 -2.20 -9.34 -7.24
CA PRO A 92 -2.29 -9.15 -8.68
C PRO A 92 -3.47 -8.28 -9.12
N HIS A 93 -4.64 -8.47 -8.51
CA HIS A 93 -5.84 -7.66 -8.80
C HIS A 93 -5.60 -6.17 -8.46
N VAL A 94 -5.03 -5.87 -7.29
CA VAL A 94 -4.67 -4.50 -6.90
C VAL A 94 -3.66 -3.91 -7.89
N ALA A 95 -2.59 -4.64 -8.20
CA ALA A 95 -1.54 -4.19 -9.11
C ALA A 95 -2.10 -3.80 -10.48
N ALA A 96 -3.01 -4.59 -11.04
CA ALA A 96 -3.62 -4.34 -12.35
C ALA A 96 -4.39 -3.02 -12.42
N GLY A 97 -4.92 -2.53 -11.27
CA GLY A 97 -5.64 -1.26 -11.15
C GLY A 97 -4.76 -0.02 -11.01
N ILE A 98 -3.44 -0.18 -10.86
CA ILE A 98 -2.50 0.93 -10.64
C ILE A 98 -2.08 1.55 -11.97
N ALA A 99 -2.34 2.83 -12.15
CA ALA A 99 -1.85 3.64 -13.26
C ALA A 99 -1.93 2.93 -14.64
N TYR A 100 -0.99 3.25 -15.55
CA TYR A 100 -0.85 2.60 -16.83
C TYR A 100 0.26 1.54 -16.81
N ARG A 101 0.24 0.60 -17.73
CA ARG A 101 1.25 -0.46 -17.80
C ARG A 101 2.70 0.06 -17.85
N SER A 102 2.95 1.16 -18.56
CA SER A 102 4.28 1.80 -18.60
C SER A 102 4.76 2.23 -17.21
N VAL A 103 3.86 2.73 -16.37
CA VAL A 103 4.15 3.09 -14.97
C VAL A 103 4.39 1.82 -14.14
N ARG A 104 3.52 0.80 -14.30
CA ARG A 104 3.64 -0.47 -13.56
C ARG A 104 4.93 -1.23 -13.86
N ASN A 105 5.46 -1.12 -15.08
CA ASN A 105 6.75 -1.74 -15.45
C ASN A 105 7.93 -1.20 -14.63
N ARG A 106 7.83 -0.03 -14.05
CA ARG A 106 8.91 0.63 -13.30
C ARG A 106 8.55 0.90 -11.84
N GLY A 107 7.33 1.37 -11.58
CA GLY A 107 6.85 1.65 -10.23
C GLY A 107 6.95 0.41 -9.34
N THR A 108 7.44 0.59 -8.11
CA THR A 108 7.72 -0.51 -7.18
C THR A 108 6.82 -0.48 -5.95
N LEU A 109 6.63 -1.63 -5.34
CA LEU A 109 5.88 -1.78 -4.10
C LEU A 109 6.41 -0.84 -3.01
N GLY A 110 7.72 -0.90 -2.76
CA GLY A 110 8.36 -0.07 -1.74
C GLY A 110 8.32 1.42 -2.08
N GLY A 111 8.53 1.78 -3.35
CA GLY A 111 8.46 3.18 -3.78
C GLY A 111 7.09 3.81 -3.52
N SER A 112 6.01 3.03 -3.71
CA SER A 112 4.65 3.50 -3.39
C SER A 112 4.43 3.69 -1.89
N LEU A 113 4.92 2.76 -1.05
CA LEU A 113 4.79 2.86 0.41
C LEU A 113 5.59 4.02 0.99
N VAL A 114 6.82 4.24 0.49
CA VAL A 114 7.68 5.35 0.94
C VAL A 114 7.14 6.70 0.48
N HIS A 115 6.51 6.75 -0.69
CA HIS A 115 5.84 7.97 -1.16
C HIS A 115 4.64 8.35 -0.27
N ALA A 116 4.00 7.36 0.34
CA ALA A 116 2.91 7.51 1.32
C ALA A 116 1.76 8.42 0.86
N ASP A 117 1.41 8.37 -0.43
CA ASP A 117 0.21 9.04 -0.93
C ASP A 117 -1.03 8.28 -0.42
N PRO A 118 -1.94 8.93 0.33
CA PRO A 118 -3.13 8.27 0.89
C PRO A 118 -4.13 7.79 -0.17
N ALA A 119 -4.06 8.31 -1.39
CA ALA A 119 -4.89 7.89 -2.51
C ALA A 119 -4.27 6.76 -3.35
N ALA A 120 -3.05 6.31 -2.98
CA ALA A 120 -2.39 5.18 -3.64
C ALA A 120 -3.00 3.83 -3.19
N ASP A 121 -2.92 2.86 -4.09
CA ASP A 121 -3.52 1.54 -3.90
C ASP A 121 -2.80 0.73 -2.81
N TRP A 122 -1.44 0.65 -2.85
CA TRP A 122 -0.66 -0.22 -1.96
C TRP A 122 -0.79 0.06 -0.48
N PRO A 123 -0.73 1.32 0.01
CA PRO A 123 -0.92 1.60 1.43
C PRO A 123 -2.21 1.01 1.98
N THR A 124 -3.31 1.20 1.25
CA THR A 124 -4.64 0.73 1.66
C THR A 124 -4.78 -0.78 1.53
N ALA A 125 -4.33 -1.35 0.42
CA ALA A 125 -4.44 -2.78 0.16
C ALA A 125 -3.60 -3.62 1.14
N LEU A 126 -2.39 -3.20 1.43
CA LEU A 126 -1.50 -3.92 2.33
C LEU A 126 -1.90 -3.77 3.80
N LEU A 127 -2.51 -2.64 4.18
CA LEU A 127 -3.08 -2.48 5.51
C LEU A 127 -4.20 -3.50 5.75
N ALA A 128 -5.05 -3.78 4.74
CA ALA A 128 -6.10 -4.80 4.83
C ALA A 128 -5.56 -6.24 4.92
N LEU A 129 -4.31 -6.46 4.54
CA LEU A 129 -3.61 -7.74 4.75
C LEU A 129 -2.88 -7.83 6.10
N GLY A 130 -2.92 -6.80 6.94
CA GLY A 130 -2.12 -6.77 8.16
C GLY A 130 -0.62 -6.88 7.86
N ALA A 131 -0.17 -6.14 6.86
CA ALA A 131 1.21 -6.15 6.41
C ALA A 131 2.16 -5.53 7.44
N GLU A 132 3.39 -6.03 7.47
CA GLU A 132 4.54 -5.45 8.16
C GLU A 132 5.58 -4.99 7.14
N VAL A 133 6.34 -3.98 7.47
CA VAL A 133 7.45 -3.50 6.66
C VAL A 133 8.79 -3.81 7.31
N ALA A 134 9.80 -4.05 6.49
CA ALA A 134 11.19 -4.17 6.91
C ALA A 134 11.97 -2.96 6.40
N VAL A 135 12.71 -2.34 7.30
CA VAL A 135 13.52 -1.15 7.06
C VAL A 135 14.95 -1.44 7.46
N LYS A 136 15.93 -1.02 6.67
CA LYS A 136 17.36 -1.16 6.98
C LYS A 136 18.03 0.21 6.97
N GLY A 137 18.80 0.47 8.02
CA GLY A 137 19.64 1.65 8.19
C GLY A 137 21.00 1.28 8.76
N ALA A 138 21.78 2.28 9.13
CA ALA A 138 23.09 2.09 9.75
C ALA A 138 23.04 1.27 11.07
N GLY A 139 21.91 1.35 11.80
CA GLY A 139 21.67 0.61 13.04
C GLY A 139 21.22 -0.85 12.83
N GLY A 140 21.12 -1.33 11.61
CA GLY A 140 20.62 -2.68 11.30
C GLY A 140 19.23 -2.70 10.65
N GLU A 141 18.58 -3.87 10.71
CA GLU A 141 17.23 -4.07 10.19
C GLU A 141 16.21 -3.99 11.34
N ARG A 142 15.08 -3.34 11.08
CA ARG A 142 13.92 -3.31 11.98
C ARG A 142 12.64 -3.60 11.21
N ARG A 143 11.65 -4.17 11.89
CA ARG A 143 10.32 -4.44 11.32
C ARG A 143 9.26 -3.71 12.15
N MET A 144 8.19 -3.32 11.50
CA MET A 144 7.04 -2.70 12.16
C MET A 144 5.76 -2.93 11.36
N PRO A 145 4.58 -2.87 12.00
CA PRO A 145 3.30 -2.85 11.30
C PRO A 145 3.24 -1.70 10.28
N LEU A 146 2.64 -1.95 9.11
CA LEU A 146 2.43 -0.92 8.09
C LEU A 146 1.63 0.27 8.64
N ALA A 147 0.69 0.03 9.56
CA ALA A 147 -0.10 1.07 10.21
C ALA A 147 0.75 2.09 10.99
N GLU A 148 1.88 1.65 11.56
CA GLU A 148 2.85 2.48 12.28
C GLU A 148 3.86 3.14 11.34
N PHE A 149 4.18 2.45 10.23
CA PHE A 149 5.08 2.97 9.20
C PHE A 149 4.50 4.21 8.51
N GLN A 150 3.21 4.20 8.20
CA GLN A 150 2.53 5.33 7.57
C GLN A 150 2.04 6.30 8.64
N ARG A 151 2.67 7.47 8.74
CA ARG A 151 2.36 8.49 9.74
C ARG A 151 1.31 9.48 9.27
N GLY A 152 1.34 9.88 8.01
CA GLY A 152 0.42 10.85 7.44
C GLY A 152 0.60 11.04 5.94
N LEU A 153 0.09 12.14 5.42
CA LEU A 153 0.21 12.52 4.01
C LEU A 153 1.69 12.69 3.63
N MET A 154 2.18 11.80 2.74
CA MET A 154 3.58 11.75 2.31
C MET A 154 4.59 11.65 3.47
N GLU A 155 4.16 11.08 4.60
CA GLU A 155 4.96 10.94 5.80
C GLU A 155 5.03 9.48 6.25
N THR A 156 6.25 9.01 6.49
CA THR A 156 6.54 7.66 6.97
C THR A 156 7.42 7.66 8.21
N ALA A 157 7.60 6.48 8.81
CA ALA A 157 8.50 6.26 9.94
C ALA A 157 9.97 6.01 9.51
N LEU A 158 10.32 6.24 8.23
CA LEU A 158 11.72 6.19 7.78
C LEU A 158 12.50 7.33 8.41
N GLU A 159 13.66 6.99 8.93
CA GLU A 159 14.68 7.95 9.34
C GLU A 159 15.61 8.27 8.17
N GLU A 160 16.39 9.32 8.32
CA GLU A 160 17.35 9.70 7.30
C GLU A 160 18.36 8.58 7.05
N GLY A 161 18.61 8.27 5.78
CA GLY A 161 19.52 7.20 5.38
C GLY A 161 18.93 5.79 5.48
N GLU A 162 17.69 5.62 5.95
CA GLU A 162 17.04 4.32 5.96
C GLU A 162 16.40 3.96 4.61
N ILE A 163 16.40 2.67 4.30
CA ILE A 163 15.81 2.11 3.07
C ILE A 163 14.75 1.07 3.46
N LEU A 164 13.55 1.21 2.92
CA LEU A 164 12.53 0.15 2.96
C LEU A 164 13.01 -1.04 2.12
N THR A 165 13.21 -2.19 2.75
CA THR A 165 13.75 -3.39 2.09
C THR A 165 12.66 -4.33 1.59
N GLY A 166 11.49 -4.31 2.19
CA GLY A 166 10.37 -5.13 1.75
C GLY A 166 9.16 -5.09 2.67
N VAL A 167 8.19 -5.91 2.31
CA VAL A 167 6.90 -6.06 2.99
C VAL A 167 6.65 -7.52 3.30
N SER A 168 6.22 -7.81 4.52
CA SER A 168 5.77 -9.13 4.94
C SER A 168 4.25 -9.16 5.02
N VAL A 169 3.61 -10.10 4.33
CA VAL A 169 2.15 -10.29 4.33
C VAL A 169 1.80 -11.71 4.74
N PRO A 170 0.66 -11.96 5.37
CA PRO A 170 0.21 -13.32 5.64
C PRO A 170 -0.04 -14.08 4.33
N VAL A 171 0.22 -15.38 4.35
CA VAL A 171 -0.21 -16.23 3.25
C VAL A 171 -1.64 -16.66 3.52
N LEU A 172 -2.55 -16.23 2.68
CA LEU A 172 -3.97 -16.49 2.82
C LEU A 172 -4.30 -17.97 2.66
N SER A 173 -5.19 -18.48 3.52
CA SER A 173 -5.66 -19.86 3.48
C SER A 173 -6.57 -20.13 2.29
N SER A 174 -6.91 -21.41 2.06
CA SER A 174 -7.86 -21.80 1.00
C SER A 174 -9.27 -21.23 1.23
N ARG A 175 -9.62 -20.89 2.47
CA ARG A 175 -10.93 -20.34 2.86
C ARG A 175 -10.96 -18.81 2.89
N ALA A 176 -9.82 -18.17 2.64
CA ALA A 176 -9.77 -16.72 2.60
C ALA A 176 -10.59 -16.15 1.44
N ARG A 177 -11.25 -15.06 1.72
CA ARG A 177 -12.02 -14.25 0.78
C ARG A 177 -11.59 -12.82 0.87
N TRP A 178 -11.68 -12.12 -0.26
CA TRP A 178 -11.34 -10.72 -0.31
C TRP A 178 -12.20 -9.96 -1.31
N SER A 179 -12.33 -8.69 -1.10
CA SER A 179 -12.86 -7.75 -2.09
C SER A 179 -11.95 -6.52 -2.14
N TYR A 180 -11.84 -5.92 -3.31
CA TYR A 180 -11.13 -4.67 -3.51
C TYR A 180 -11.92 -3.79 -4.46
N LEU A 181 -12.40 -2.66 -3.98
CA LEU A 181 -13.09 -1.68 -4.81
C LEU A 181 -12.36 -0.36 -4.76
N LYS A 182 -12.13 0.20 -5.93
CA LYS A 182 -11.53 1.52 -6.13
C LYS A 182 -12.46 2.38 -6.96
N PHE A 183 -12.73 3.58 -6.50
CA PHE A 183 -13.45 4.60 -7.27
C PHE A 183 -12.48 5.69 -7.71
N CYS A 184 -12.38 5.89 -9.03
CA CYS A 184 -11.62 6.93 -9.69
C CYS A 184 -12.37 7.40 -10.94
N ARG A 185 -12.02 8.58 -11.47
CA ARG A 185 -12.69 9.15 -12.65
C ARG A 185 -12.37 8.38 -13.93
N LYS A 186 -11.12 7.95 -14.07
CA LYS A 186 -10.63 7.13 -15.18
C LYS A 186 -9.78 5.99 -14.64
N SER A 187 -9.80 4.85 -15.31
CA SER A 187 -8.95 3.72 -14.98
C SER A 187 -7.46 4.15 -14.89
N GLY A 188 -6.80 3.78 -13.81
CA GLY A 188 -5.39 4.10 -13.56
C GLY A 188 -5.13 5.44 -12.87
N GLU A 189 -6.13 6.29 -12.65
CA GLU A 189 -5.97 7.49 -11.82
C GLU A 189 -5.94 7.16 -10.33
N PHE A 190 -5.46 8.12 -9.53
CA PHE A 190 -5.60 8.07 -8.07
C PHE A 190 -7.05 7.97 -7.66
N ALA A 191 -7.28 7.31 -6.55
CA ALA A 191 -8.63 7.05 -6.07
C ALA A 191 -9.27 8.26 -5.36
N HIS A 192 -10.59 8.33 -5.46
CA HIS A 192 -11.42 9.14 -4.57
C HIS A 192 -11.95 8.31 -3.38
N SER A 193 -11.90 6.99 -3.49
CA SER A 193 -12.24 6.06 -2.42
C SER A 193 -11.69 4.67 -2.74
N ILE A 194 -11.12 4.00 -1.74
CA ILE A 194 -10.65 2.63 -1.83
C ILE A 194 -11.21 1.86 -0.64
N ALA A 195 -11.87 0.73 -0.91
CA ALA A 195 -12.49 -0.10 0.12
C ALA A 195 -12.07 -1.58 -0.07
N PRO A 196 -10.91 -2.00 0.43
CA PRO A 196 -10.55 -3.40 0.52
C PRO A 196 -11.17 -4.05 1.76
N MET A 197 -11.51 -5.32 1.63
CA MET A 197 -11.89 -6.20 2.74
C MET A 197 -11.20 -7.54 2.55
N VAL A 198 -10.66 -8.09 3.62
CA VAL A 198 -10.04 -9.41 3.66
C VAL A 198 -10.59 -10.17 4.86
N CYS A 199 -11.01 -11.40 4.62
CA CYS A 199 -11.48 -12.32 5.66
C CYS A 199 -10.82 -13.67 5.46
N ASP A 200 -10.06 -14.12 6.44
CA ASP A 200 -9.45 -15.45 6.48
C ASP A 200 -9.73 -16.11 7.85
N PRO A 201 -10.82 -16.91 7.94
CA PRO A 201 -11.21 -17.52 9.21
C PRO A 201 -10.17 -18.46 9.79
N GLU A 202 -9.36 -19.13 8.95
CA GLU A 202 -8.33 -20.06 9.42
C GLU A 202 -7.14 -19.34 10.08
N ARG A 203 -7.00 -18.04 9.79
CA ARG A 203 -5.93 -17.18 10.34
C ARG A 203 -6.45 -16.14 11.32
N GLY A 204 -7.74 -16.13 11.60
CA GLY A 204 -8.36 -15.09 12.43
C GLY A 204 -8.24 -13.68 11.84
N LEU A 205 -8.05 -13.58 10.53
CA LEU A 205 -7.92 -12.29 9.85
C LEU A 205 -9.31 -11.80 9.41
N GLY A 206 -9.68 -10.62 9.86
CA GLY A 206 -10.88 -9.90 9.42
C GLY A 206 -10.60 -8.42 9.38
N GLU A 207 -10.35 -7.88 8.18
CA GLU A 207 -9.96 -6.48 8.01
C GLU A 207 -10.80 -5.80 6.94
N ALA A 208 -11.36 -4.65 7.31
CA ALA A 208 -11.97 -3.68 6.42
C ALA A 208 -11.20 -2.36 6.55
N VAL A 209 -10.84 -1.77 5.44
CA VAL A 209 -10.02 -0.54 5.41
C VAL A 209 -10.65 0.47 4.46
N LEU A 210 -10.43 1.75 4.74
CA LEU A 210 -10.80 2.86 3.89
C LEU A 210 -9.55 3.66 3.52
N GLY A 211 -9.31 3.82 2.21
CA GLY A 211 -8.26 4.66 1.65
C GLY A 211 -8.82 5.82 0.83
N ALA A 212 -7.96 6.78 0.55
CA ALA A 212 -8.30 8.04 -0.14
C ALA A 212 -9.38 8.87 0.59
N ALA A 213 -9.47 8.76 1.91
CA ALA A 213 -10.51 9.41 2.71
C ALA A 213 -9.95 10.27 3.85
N ALA A 214 -8.69 10.08 4.20
CA ALA A 214 -7.98 10.78 5.27
C ALA A 214 -6.50 10.96 4.87
N ASP A 215 -5.69 11.46 5.77
CA ASP A 215 -4.23 11.65 5.60
C ASP A 215 -3.44 10.36 5.38
N LYS A 216 -4.01 9.23 5.78
CA LYS A 216 -3.51 7.87 5.55
C LYS A 216 -4.67 6.87 5.52
N PRO A 217 -4.47 5.64 5.02
CA PRO A 217 -5.50 4.59 5.12
C PRO A 217 -5.92 4.33 6.56
N ARG A 218 -7.21 4.10 6.76
CA ARG A 218 -7.81 3.89 8.07
C ARG A 218 -8.52 2.54 8.14
N ARG A 219 -8.24 1.78 9.20
CA ARG A 219 -9.02 0.58 9.53
C ARG A 219 -10.43 0.98 9.93
N LEU A 220 -11.42 0.21 9.52
CA LEU A 220 -12.82 0.34 9.88
C LEU A 220 -13.12 -0.64 11.03
N PRO A 221 -13.11 -0.19 12.29
CA PRO A 221 -13.02 -1.11 13.43
C PRO A 221 -14.26 -1.99 13.59
N ARG A 222 -15.47 -1.44 13.39
CA ARG A 222 -16.73 -2.19 13.54
C ARG A 222 -16.87 -3.26 12.45
N LEU A 223 -16.61 -2.86 11.20
CA LEU A 223 -16.67 -3.78 10.07
C LEU A 223 -15.58 -4.85 10.14
N SER A 224 -14.38 -4.50 10.59
CA SER A 224 -13.32 -5.48 10.82
C SER A 224 -13.69 -6.49 11.89
N ALA A 225 -14.32 -6.05 12.99
CA ALA A 225 -14.82 -6.94 14.04
C ALA A 225 -15.87 -7.93 13.51
N LEU A 226 -16.84 -7.46 12.71
CA LEU A 226 -17.86 -8.30 12.07
C LEU A 226 -17.21 -9.34 11.12
N LEU A 227 -16.19 -8.93 10.35
CA LEU A 227 -15.47 -9.84 9.47
C LEU A 227 -14.69 -10.92 10.26
N ALA A 228 -13.99 -10.51 11.32
CA ALA A 228 -13.21 -11.42 12.15
C ALA A 228 -14.10 -12.42 12.89
N ALA A 229 -15.28 -11.99 13.35
CA ALA A 229 -16.27 -12.87 13.97
C ALA A 229 -17.00 -13.79 12.97
N GLY A 230 -16.82 -13.58 11.66
CA GLY A 230 -17.54 -14.30 10.62
C GLY A 230 -19.04 -13.98 10.56
N GLU A 231 -19.42 -12.81 11.11
CA GLU A 231 -20.81 -12.41 11.22
C GLU A 231 -21.39 -11.99 9.87
N ARG A 232 -22.73 -12.18 9.74
CA ARG A 232 -23.51 -11.77 8.57
C ARG A 232 -24.61 -10.80 8.99
N PRO A 233 -24.26 -9.55 9.30
CA PRO A 233 -25.22 -8.58 9.80
C PRO A 233 -26.37 -8.33 8.80
N GLY A 234 -27.52 -7.98 9.30
CA GLY A 234 -28.65 -7.50 8.50
C GLY A 234 -28.32 -6.17 7.79
N GLY A 235 -29.10 -5.81 6.77
CA GLY A 235 -28.82 -4.61 5.97
C GLY A 235 -28.76 -3.31 6.77
N THR A 236 -29.64 -3.15 7.76
CA THR A 236 -29.66 -1.95 8.64
C THR A 236 -28.43 -1.91 9.55
N GLU A 237 -28.08 -3.03 10.18
CA GLU A 237 -26.92 -3.14 11.07
C GLU A 237 -25.61 -2.88 10.32
N LEU A 238 -25.44 -3.48 9.13
CA LEU A 238 -24.29 -3.25 8.27
C LEU A 238 -24.19 -1.78 7.86
N THR A 239 -25.31 -1.15 7.49
CA THR A 239 -25.33 0.25 7.09
C THR A 239 -24.93 1.15 8.26
N GLN A 240 -25.47 0.88 9.46
CA GLN A 240 -25.12 1.63 10.67
C GLN A 240 -23.62 1.49 11.01
N ALA A 241 -23.07 0.27 10.98
CA ALA A 241 -21.65 0.04 11.22
C ALA A 241 -20.77 0.79 10.21
N ALA A 242 -21.15 0.78 8.92
CA ALA A 242 -20.44 1.52 7.89
C ALA A 242 -20.52 3.04 8.10
N ASP A 243 -21.69 3.56 8.46
CA ASP A 243 -21.90 5.00 8.73
C ASP A 243 -21.04 5.46 9.92
N ASP A 244 -21.03 4.68 11.01
CA ASP A 244 -20.27 5.00 12.22
C ASP A 244 -18.76 4.92 11.96
N ASP A 245 -18.29 3.89 11.26
CA ASP A 245 -16.89 3.74 10.90
C ASP A 245 -16.41 4.89 10.00
N VAL A 246 -17.18 5.23 8.93
CA VAL A 246 -16.82 6.35 8.04
C VAL A 246 -16.74 7.66 8.82
N GLN A 247 -17.73 7.93 9.67
CA GLN A 247 -17.76 9.16 10.48
C GLN A 247 -16.55 9.24 11.42
N GLU A 248 -16.24 8.14 12.12
CA GLU A 248 -15.14 8.08 13.09
C GLU A 248 -13.78 8.30 12.43
N VAL A 249 -13.52 7.65 11.29
CA VAL A 249 -12.20 7.69 10.66
C VAL A 249 -11.96 8.90 9.77
N THR A 250 -13.02 9.58 9.32
CA THR A 250 -12.91 10.72 8.40
C THR A 250 -13.33 12.05 8.98
N GLY A 251 -14.21 12.05 9.98
CA GLY A 251 -14.86 13.26 10.51
C GLY A 251 -15.86 13.93 9.54
N LEU A 252 -16.18 13.29 8.41
CA LEU A 252 -17.07 13.84 7.40
C LEU A 252 -18.51 13.93 7.90
N GLU A 253 -19.20 14.98 7.50
CA GLU A 253 -20.64 15.10 7.74
C GLU A 253 -21.43 14.05 6.94
N ARG A 254 -22.37 13.35 7.60
CA ARG A 254 -23.17 12.27 6.99
C ARG A 254 -23.97 12.73 5.74
N ALA A 255 -24.35 14.00 5.65
CA ALA A 255 -25.02 14.55 4.49
C ALA A 255 -24.10 14.89 3.32
N SER A 256 -22.79 14.83 3.49
CA SER A 256 -21.83 15.23 2.47
C SER A 256 -21.66 14.16 1.36
N TYR A 257 -21.38 14.62 0.14
CA TYR A 257 -21.10 13.70 -0.97
C TYR A 257 -19.91 12.76 -0.70
N PRO A 258 -18.76 13.20 -0.16
CA PRO A 258 -17.67 12.29 0.15
C PRO A 258 -18.06 11.17 1.13
N PHE A 259 -18.86 11.50 2.17
CA PHE A 259 -19.38 10.50 3.10
C PHE A 259 -20.20 9.43 2.36
N HIS A 260 -21.16 9.84 1.53
CA HIS A 260 -21.99 8.92 0.77
C HIS A 260 -21.17 8.07 -0.22
N LEU A 261 -20.13 8.65 -0.82
CA LEU A 261 -19.22 7.92 -1.69
C LEU A 261 -18.54 6.80 -0.92
N HIS A 262 -17.86 7.12 0.19
CA HIS A 262 -17.13 6.14 1.00
C HIS A 262 -18.04 5.04 1.54
N ARG A 263 -19.20 5.41 2.12
CA ARG A 263 -20.19 4.44 2.57
C ARG A 263 -20.63 3.49 1.45
N THR A 264 -20.93 4.04 0.28
CA THR A 264 -21.38 3.23 -0.87
C THR A 264 -20.32 2.25 -1.31
N MET A 265 -19.05 2.67 -1.35
CA MET A 265 -17.93 1.81 -1.70
C MET A 265 -17.76 0.67 -0.69
N ILE A 266 -17.87 0.97 0.60
CA ILE A 266 -17.80 -0.02 1.68
C ILE A 266 -18.93 -1.05 1.56
N LEU A 267 -20.18 -0.60 1.41
CA LEU A 267 -21.32 -1.52 1.31
C LEU A 267 -21.23 -2.41 0.06
N ARG A 268 -20.77 -1.88 -1.06
CA ARG A 268 -20.50 -2.66 -2.28
C ARG A 268 -19.37 -3.67 -2.11
N ALA A 269 -18.28 -3.26 -1.42
CA ALA A 269 -17.17 -4.17 -1.12
C ALA A 269 -17.63 -5.34 -0.24
N TRP A 270 -18.45 -5.05 0.77
CA TRP A 270 -19.06 -6.08 1.62
C TRP A 270 -19.95 -7.04 0.84
N ALA A 271 -20.83 -6.52 -0.03
CA ALA A 271 -21.69 -7.35 -0.88
C ALA A 271 -20.85 -8.28 -1.78
N ARG A 272 -19.81 -7.74 -2.41
CA ARG A 272 -18.91 -8.52 -3.28
C ARG A 272 -18.16 -9.62 -2.52
N LEU A 273 -17.77 -9.37 -1.28
CA LEU A 273 -17.13 -10.38 -0.43
C LEU A 273 -18.07 -11.57 -0.15
N LYS A 274 -19.38 -11.34 -0.06
CA LYS A 274 -20.40 -12.39 0.13
C LYS A 274 -20.61 -13.24 -1.11
N GLU A 275 -20.51 -12.66 -2.31
CA GLU A 275 -20.70 -13.39 -3.58
C GLU A 275 -19.58 -14.40 -3.85
N LEU A 276 -18.42 -14.20 -3.22
CA LEU A 276 -17.25 -15.08 -3.34
C LEU A 276 -17.27 -16.24 -2.30
N ALA A 277 -18.38 -16.45 -1.61
CA ALA A 277 -18.53 -17.39 -0.48
C ALA A 277 -19.00 -18.80 -0.95
#